data_e29529363a7b3509e2e4abbe87c8bea0
#
_entry.id   e29529363a7b3509e2e4abbe87c8bea0
#
_cell.length_a   1.000
_cell.length_b   1.000
_cell.length_c   1.000
_cell.angle_alpha   90.00
_cell.angle_beta   90.00
_cell.angle_gamma   90.00
#
_symmetry.space_group_name_H-M   'P 1'
#
loop_
_entity.id
_entity.type
_entity.pdbx_description
1 polymer ?
#
loop_
_entity_poly.entity_id
_entity_poly.type
_entity_poly.pdbx_seq_one_letter_code
_entity_poly.pdbx_strand_id
1 'polypeptide(L)'
;MGISDIMSLDVTSVWLVLSVVAVAAGVFYLYSLILRHLAKTTVRNKVVLITDSLSTLGNECAKLFHTGGARLILCGSNWEKLETLAERLMSESDPTLTFPPKLVELDFSNMESVPEVISEILECYGCLDVLIFNSSMKVKAPVQCLSLEMDRIVMDVNYFGPITLVKGVLSSLICRRTGHILLVNSIQGKLTMPFRASYAASKHAVQAFFDCLRAEVQEYGITVSTVNHTFIKTPSTNSEDEVTAKSVWTDVKPTSLGVTPKEMATELLKTLSRAVSSAVLKYSLSQDQQVELISTEVPESHRGKGVAAHLAKAALDFVVEENLTARISCWYIRKYVVENPHLGYQAYIEDE
;
A
#
# COMPACT_ATOMS: atom_id res chain seq x y z
N MET A 1 -41.91 -41.98 0.66
CA MET A 1 -40.76 -41.42 -0.09
C MET A 1 -39.53 -41.74 0.71
N GLY A 2 -38.83 -42.79 0.29
CA GLY A 2 -37.79 -43.42 1.06
C GLY A 2 -36.45 -42.75 0.90
N ILE A 3 -35.61 -42.86 1.95
CA ILE A 3 -34.22 -42.38 2.05
C ILE A 3 -33.29 -42.98 0.96
N SER A 4 -33.78 -43.98 0.19
CA SER A 4 -33.08 -44.65 -0.91
C SER A 4 -32.96 -43.80 -2.22
N ASP A 5 -33.77 -42.77 -2.38
CA ASP A 5 -33.79 -41.97 -3.61
C ASP A 5 -32.78 -40.78 -3.62
N ILE A 6 -32.08 -40.58 -2.48
CA ILE A 6 -31.08 -39.48 -2.34
C ILE A 6 -29.66 -39.98 -2.64
N MET A 7 -29.42 -41.26 -2.77
CA MET A 7 -28.06 -41.83 -2.88
C MET A 7 -27.68 -42.39 -4.26
N SER A 8 -28.34 -42.05 -5.32
CA SER A 8 -27.88 -42.35 -6.69
C SER A 8 -27.39 -41.10 -7.41
N LEU A 9 -26.42 -40.44 -6.85
CA LEU A 9 -25.52 -39.62 -7.68
C LEU A 9 -24.82 -40.60 -8.62
N ASP A 10 -25.25 -40.63 -9.86
CA ASP A 10 -24.68 -41.46 -10.91
C ASP A 10 -23.15 -41.22 -10.94
N VAL A 11 -22.36 -42.27 -10.93
CA VAL A 11 -20.89 -42.20 -10.91
C VAL A 11 -20.38 -41.29 -12.01
N THR A 12 -21.08 -41.22 -13.14
CA THR A 12 -20.80 -40.32 -14.26
C THR A 12 -20.94 -38.84 -13.87
N SER A 13 -21.96 -38.49 -13.07
CA SER A 13 -22.16 -37.11 -12.56
C SER A 13 -21.07 -36.68 -11.60
N VAL A 14 -20.59 -37.58 -10.74
CA VAL A 14 -19.45 -37.31 -9.82
C VAL A 14 -18.17 -37.05 -10.62
N TRP A 15 -17.88 -37.89 -11.62
CA TRP A 15 -16.71 -37.71 -12.49
C TRP A 15 -16.77 -36.39 -13.28
N LEU A 16 -17.96 -36.00 -13.75
CA LEU A 16 -18.16 -34.74 -14.46
C LEU A 16 -17.91 -33.53 -13.55
N VAL A 17 -18.42 -33.55 -12.31
CA VAL A 17 -18.16 -32.49 -11.33
C VAL A 17 -16.67 -32.40 -11.00
N LEU A 18 -15.99 -33.53 -10.74
CA LEU A 18 -14.55 -33.56 -10.46
C LEU A 18 -13.73 -33.03 -11.65
N SER A 19 -14.11 -33.37 -12.89
CA SER A 19 -13.41 -32.85 -14.08
C SER A 19 -13.59 -31.35 -14.24
N VAL A 20 -14.78 -30.82 -14.01
CA VAL A 20 -15.05 -29.37 -14.06
C VAL A 20 -14.26 -28.64 -12.98
N VAL A 21 -14.22 -29.17 -11.76
CA VAL A 21 -13.41 -28.60 -10.66
C VAL A 21 -11.92 -28.61 -10.99
N ALA A 22 -11.42 -29.72 -11.55
CA ALA A 22 -10.01 -29.83 -11.94
C ALA A 22 -9.64 -28.82 -13.06
N VAL A 23 -10.51 -28.68 -14.07
CA VAL A 23 -10.32 -27.69 -15.15
C VAL A 23 -10.36 -26.26 -14.58
N ALA A 24 -11.33 -25.94 -13.72
CA ALA A 24 -11.43 -24.63 -13.08
C ALA A 24 -10.19 -24.32 -12.22
N ALA A 25 -9.69 -25.29 -11.44
CA ALA A 25 -8.48 -25.15 -10.67
C ALA A 25 -7.23 -24.93 -11.56
N GLY A 26 -7.15 -25.69 -12.68
CA GLY A 26 -6.08 -25.52 -13.68
C GLY A 26 -6.08 -24.14 -14.32
N VAL A 27 -7.25 -23.65 -14.75
CA VAL A 27 -7.42 -22.31 -15.31
C VAL A 27 -7.08 -21.24 -14.26
N PHE A 28 -7.52 -21.39 -13.03
CA PHE A 28 -7.19 -20.48 -11.93
C PHE A 28 -5.68 -20.48 -11.64
N TYR A 29 -5.04 -21.64 -11.64
CA TYR A 29 -3.59 -21.75 -11.47
C TYR A 29 -2.83 -21.06 -12.60
N LEU A 30 -3.20 -21.32 -13.86
CA LEU A 30 -2.60 -20.69 -15.05
C LEU A 30 -2.79 -19.16 -15.01
N TYR A 31 -3.98 -18.69 -14.69
CA TYR A 31 -4.29 -17.28 -14.49
C TYR A 31 -3.41 -16.65 -13.41
N SER A 32 -3.22 -17.35 -12.29
CA SER A 32 -2.35 -16.87 -11.21
C SER A 32 -0.87 -16.80 -11.62
N LEU A 33 -0.39 -17.74 -12.44
CA LEU A 33 0.97 -17.71 -13.01
C LEU A 33 1.16 -16.52 -13.96
N ILE A 34 0.19 -16.28 -14.84
CA ILE A 34 0.22 -15.13 -15.76
C ILE A 34 0.24 -13.82 -14.98
N LEU A 35 -0.60 -13.67 -13.96
CA LEU A 35 -0.60 -12.48 -13.11
C LEU A 35 0.72 -12.28 -12.37
N ARG A 36 1.35 -13.35 -11.87
CA ARG A 36 2.67 -13.29 -11.24
C ARG A 36 3.76 -12.86 -12.23
N HIS A 37 3.70 -13.37 -13.45
CA HIS A 37 4.66 -13.00 -14.49
C HIS A 37 4.50 -11.53 -14.89
N LEU A 38 3.27 -11.08 -15.16
CA LEU A 38 2.97 -9.69 -15.48
C LEU A 38 3.35 -8.74 -14.35
N ALA A 39 3.11 -9.11 -13.08
CA ALA A 39 3.52 -8.30 -11.94
C ALA A 39 5.04 -8.13 -11.86
N LYS A 40 5.83 -9.17 -12.16
CA LYS A 40 7.29 -9.05 -12.21
C LYS A 40 7.78 -8.12 -13.31
N THR A 41 7.16 -8.13 -14.48
CA THR A 41 7.53 -7.22 -15.57
C THR A 41 7.23 -5.75 -15.27
N THR A 42 6.30 -5.48 -14.35
CA THR A 42 5.92 -4.12 -13.95
C THR A 42 7.07 -3.33 -13.31
N VAL A 43 7.98 -4.00 -12.62
CA VAL A 43 9.11 -3.36 -11.91
C VAL A 43 10.42 -3.42 -12.67
N ARG A 44 10.45 -4.06 -13.83
CA ARG A 44 11.68 -4.17 -14.65
C ARG A 44 12.22 -2.80 -15.04
N ASN A 45 13.50 -2.57 -14.80
CA ASN A 45 14.21 -1.31 -15.01
C ASN A 45 13.70 -0.12 -14.18
N LYS A 46 12.74 -0.33 -13.27
CA LYS A 46 12.27 0.72 -12.35
C LYS A 46 13.26 0.90 -11.20
N VAL A 47 13.47 2.15 -10.80
CA VAL A 47 14.22 2.47 -9.59
C VAL A 47 13.28 2.36 -8.38
N VAL A 48 13.58 1.42 -7.51
CA VAL A 48 12.75 1.07 -6.35
C VAL A 48 13.53 1.28 -5.06
N LEU A 49 13.03 2.14 -4.20
CA LEU A 49 13.57 2.37 -2.86
C LEU A 49 12.76 1.57 -1.82
N ILE A 50 13.46 0.90 -0.90
CA ILE A 50 12.88 0.17 0.24
C ILE A 50 13.47 0.76 1.52
N THR A 51 12.65 1.38 2.38
CA THR A 51 13.13 2.16 3.55
C THR A 51 13.67 1.32 4.69
N ASP A 52 13.26 0.06 4.80
CA ASP A 52 13.78 -0.90 5.79
C ASP A 52 13.96 -2.26 5.12
N SER A 53 15.08 -2.40 4.42
CA SER A 53 15.44 -3.61 3.69
C SER A 53 15.90 -4.74 4.61
N LEU A 54 16.28 -4.42 5.85
CA LEU A 54 16.80 -5.38 6.81
C LEU A 54 15.69 -6.12 7.56
N SER A 55 14.47 -5.58 7.59
CA SER A 55 13.33 -6.28 8.16
C SER A 55 12.97 -7.56 7.36
N THR A 56 12.26 -8.48 7.99
CA THR A 56 11.82 -9.72 7.32
C THR A 56 10.99 -9.45 6.07
N LEU A 57 10.13 -8.43 6.09
CA LEU A 57 9.36 -8.03 4.92
C LEU A 57 10.23 -7.33 3.88
N GLY A 58 11.11 -6.41 4.31
CA GLY A 58 12.02 -5.69 3.42
C GLY A 58 12.94 -6.64 2.65
N ASN A 59 13.44 -7.67 3.31
CA ASN A 59 14.25 -8.72 2.73
C ASN A 59 13.51 -9.50 1.61
N GLU A 60 12.25 -9.91 1.87
CA GLU A 60 11.42 -10.57 0.87
C GLU A 60 11.04 -9.62 -0.30
N CYS A 61 10.80 -8.35 0.00
CA CYS A 61 10.60 -7.32 -1.03
C CYS A 61 11.85 -7.17 -1.88
N ALA A 62 13.03 -6.97 -1.27
CA ALA A 62 14.30 -6.83 -1.97
C ALA A 62 14.55 -8.02 -2.92
N LYS A 63 14.36 -9.25 -2.44
CA LYS A 63 14.50 -10.47 -3.24
C LYS A 63 13.52 -10.51 -4.41
N LEU A 64 12.25 -10.21 -4.17
CA LEU A 64 11.20 -10.27 -5.18
C LEU A 64 11.39 -9.20 -6.27
N PHE A 65 11.73 -7.97 -5.88
CA PHE A 65 11.95 -6.87 -6.82
C PHE A 65 13.26 -7.02 -7.59
N HIS A 66 14.33 -7.50 -6.92
CA HIS A 66 15.60 -7.78 -7.58
C HIS A 66 15.44 -8.83 -8.68
N THR A 67 14.80 -9.97 -8.36
CA THR A 67 14.51 -11.01 -9.38
C THR A 67 13.54 -10.55 -10.46
N GLY A 68 12.76 -9.48 -10.22
CA GLY A 68 11.94 -8.79 -11.21
C GLY A 68 12.71 -7.84 -12.14
N GLY A 69 14.01 -7.66 -11.93
CA GLY A 69 14.88 -6.78 -12.72
C GLY A 69 14.72 -5.29 -12.36
N ALA A 70 14.35 -4.97 -11.11
CA ALA A 70 14.35 -3.61 -10.60
C ALA A 70 15.79 -3.14 -10.27
N ARG A 71 16.01 -1.83 -10.35
CA ARG A 71 17.19 -1.15 -9.81
C ARG A 71 16.90 -0.76 -8.38
N LEU A 72 17.50 -1.45 -7.42
CA LEU A 72 17.18 -1.28 -6.01
C LEU A 72 18.04 -0.22 -5.34
N ILE A 73 17.41 0.57 -4.47
CA ILE A 73 18.05 1.35 -3.40
C ILE A 73 17.60 0.70 -2.09
N LEU A 74 18.52 0.03 -1.41
CA LEU A 74 18.26 -0.69 -0.17
C LEU A 74 18.67 0.20 0.99
N CYS A 75 17.69 0.58 1.82
CA CYS A 75 17.94 1.37 3.02
C CYS A 75 17.80 0.53 4.30
N GLY A 76 18.55 0.92 5.33
CA GLY A 76 18.52 0.31 6.66
C GLY A 76 19.55 0.98 7.57
N SER A 77 19.46 0.71 8.88
CA SER A 77 20.29 1.34 9.92
C SER A 77 21.65 0.66 10.17
N ASN A 78 22.01 -0.36 9.39
CA ASN A 78 23.26 -1.10 9.57
C ASN A 78 23.89 -1.43 8.23
N TRP A 79 25.02 -0.79 7.93
CA TRP A 79 25.73 -0.91 6.66
C TRP A 79 26.19 -2.33 6.36
N GLU A 80 26.82 -3.03 7.31
CA GLU A 80 27.34 -4.38 7.12
C GLU A 80 26.23 -5.39 6.75
N LYS A 81 25.07 -5.25 7.42
CA LYS A 81 23.90 -6.08 7.08
C LYS A 81 23.32 -5.76 5.70
N LEU A 82 23.38 -4.49 5.26
CA LEU A 82 22.99 -4.11 3.90
C LEU A 82 23.93 -4.70 2.85
N GLU A 83 25.25 -4.67 3.08
CA GLU A 83 26.24 -5.32 2.20
C GLU A 83 25.97 -6.82 2.09
N THR A 84 25.81 -7.50 3.23
CA THR A 84 25.47 -8.94 3.27
C THR A 84 24.18 -9.26 2.49
N LEU A 85 23.16 -8.40 2.62
CA LEU A 85 21.93 -8.56 1.87
C LEU A 85 22.16 -8.40 0.35
N ALA A 86 22.91 -7.37 -0.07
CA ALA A 86 23.21 -7.11 -1.47
C ALA A 86 24.01 -8.25 -2.11
N GLU A 87 25.06 -8.75 -1.44
CA GLU A 87 25.86 -9.90 -1.89
C GLU A 87 24.99 -11.15 -2.07
N ARG A 88 24.10 -11.43 -1.12
CA ARG A 88 23.18 -12.55 -1.22
C ARG A 88 22.22 -12.39 -2.40
N LEU A 89 21.65 -11.20 -2.63
CA LEU A 89 20.76 -10.95 -3.77
C LEU A 89 21.48 -11.15 -5.09
N MET A 90 22.72 -10.69 -5.20
CA MET A 90 23.53 -10.88 -6.40
C MET A 90 23.91 -12.34 -6.63
N SER A 91 24.24 -13.09 -5.58
CA SER A 91 24.60 -14.51 -5.68
C SER A 91 23.43 -15.42 -6.04
N GLU A 92 22.21 -15.07 -5.61
CA GLU A 92 20.98 -15.86 -5.86
C GLU A 92 20.29 -15.54 -7.20
N SER A 93 20.75 -14.51 -7.93
CA SER A 93 20.06 -13.99 -9.12
C SER A 93 20.92 -14.05 -10.37
N ASP A 94 20.27 -14.10 -11.54
CA ASP A 94 20.94 -14.05 -12.83
C ASP A 94 21.51 -12.63 -13.10
N PRO A 95 22.84 -12.46 -13.19
CA PRO A 95 23.46 -11.15 -13.40
C PRO A 95 23.11 -10.50 -14.76
N THR A 96 22.59 -11.27 -15.71
CA THR A 96 22.15 -10.73 -17.01
C THR A 96 20.79 -10.06 -16.95
N LEU A 97 20.00 -10.35 -15.91
CA LEU A 97 18.63 -9.87 -15.74
C LEU A 97 18.47 -8.88 -14.58
N THR A 98 19.47 -8.75 -13.73
CA THR A 98 19.40 -7.98 -12.48
C THR A 98 20.51 -6.91 -12.44
N PHE A 99 20.34 -5.94 -11.55
CA PHE A 99 21.28 -4.84 -11.35
C PHE A 99 21.84 -4.88 -9.92
N PRO A 100 23.15 -4.59 -9.71
CA PRO A 100 23.68 -4.44 -8.36
C PRO A 100 22.89 -3.40 -7.58
N PRO A 101 22.41 -3.72 -6.36
CA PRO A 101 21.70 -2.76 -5.52
C PRO A 101 22.60 -1.61 -5.10
N LYS A 102 22.04 -0.41 -4.95
CA LYS A 102 22.67 0.70 -4.25
C LYS A 102 22.27 0.61 -2.77
N LEU A 103 23.19 0.95 -1.88
CA LEU A 103 23.00 0.90 -0.44
C LEU A 103 22.99 2.32 0.11
N VAL A 104 22.09 2.60 1.04
CA VAL A 104 22.00 3.90 1.73
C VAL A 104 21.68 3.64 3.19
N GLU A 105 22.48 4.21 4.09
CA GLU A 105 22.22 4.12 5.53
C GLU A 105 21.09 5.07 5.89
N LEU A 106 19.95 4.53 6.35
CA LEU A 106 18.78 5.30 6.75
C LEU A 106 18.27 4.81 8.09
N ASP A 107 18.26 5.71 9.06
CA ASP A 107 17.65 5.50 10.37
C ASP A 107 16.70 6.67 10.71
N PHE A 108 15.41 6.40 10.72
CA PHE A 108 14.41 7.41 11.08
C PHE A 108 14.38 7.76 12.58
N SER A 109 15.14 7.07 13.43
CA SER A 109 15.36 7.54 14.81
C SER A 109 16.32 8.72 14.87
N ASN A 110 17.14 8.91 13.85
CA ASN A 110 18.03 10.07 13.67
C ASN A 110 17.49 11.01 12.60
N MET A 111 16.54 11.86 12.98
CA MET A 111 15.87 12.79 12.05
C MET A 111 16.82 13.83 11.44
N GLU A 112 17.95 14.14 12.09
CA GLU A 112 18.92 15.15 11.64
C GLU A 112 19.64 14.70 10.36
N SER A 113 19.90 13.39 10.20
CA SER A 113 20.58 12.85 9.02
C SER A 113 19.65 12.70 7.79
N VAL A 114 18.34 12.69 7.96
CA VAL A 114 17.39 12.40 6.89
C VAL A 114 17.52 13.33 5.66
N PRO A 115 17.74 14.65 5.79
CA PRO A 115 17.93 15.54 4.63
C PRO A 115 19.13 15.17 3.76
N GLU A 116 20.27 14.79 4.36
CA GLU A 116 21.47 14.36 3.64
C GLU A 116 21.23 13.05 2.92
N VAL A 117 20.58 12.10 3.59
CA VAL A 117 20.21 10.79 3.03
C VAL A 117 19.25 10.94 1.83
N ILE A 118 18.33 11.91 1.85
CA ILE A 118 17.46 12.22 0.71
C ILE A 118 18.29 12.62 -0.51
N SER A 119 19.31 13.45 -0.35
CA SER A 119 20.19 13.86 -1.44
C SER A 119 20.94 12.65 -2.02
N GLU A 120 21.50 11.79 -1.18
CA GLU A 120 22.18 10.56 -1.56
C GLU A 120 21.23 9.61 -2.36
N ILE A 121 19.99 9.42 -1.88
CA ILE A 121 18.98 8.61 -2.56
C ILE A 121 18.72 9.13 -3.98
N LEU A 122 18.56 10.44 -4.14
CA LEU A 122 18.29 11.04 -5.45
C LEU A 122 19.49 10.94 -6.40
N GLU A 123 20.71 10.94 -5.88
CA GLU A 123 21.94 10.79 -6.65
C GLU A 123 22.20 9.36 -7.11
N CYS A 124 21.68 8.34 -6.41
CA CYS A 124 21.94 6.93 -6.72
C CYS A 124 21.70 6.55 -8.19
N TYR A 125 20.59 7.02 -8.77
CA TYR A 125 20.20 6.74 -10.16
C TYR A 125 19.66 8.00 -10.88
N GLY A 126 19.70 9.16 -10.26
CA GLY A 126 19.14 10.41 -10.80
C GLY A 126 17.61 10.42 -10.92
N CYS A 127 16.94 9.37 -10.51
CA CYS A 127 15.48 9.26 -10.54
C CYS A 127 14.98 8.22 -9.54
N LEU A 128 13.69 8.31 -9.21
CA LEU A 128 13.01 7.37 -8.33
C LEU A 128 11.62 7.07 -8.91
N ASP A 129 11.29 5.79 -9.11
CA ASP A 129 10.01 5.38 -9.69
C ASP A 129 9.05 4.81 -8.64
N VAL A 130 9.57 4.10 -7.65
CA VAL A 130 8.78 3.45 -6.59
C VAL A 130 9.45 3.66 -5.24
N LEU A 131 8.64 4.11 -4.25
CA LEU A 131 9.05 4.21 -2.86
C LEU A 131 8.22 3.24 -2.02
N ILE A 132 8.89 2.34 -1.29
CA ILE A 132 8.23 1.41 -0.37
C ILE A 132 8.60 1.80 1.06
N PHE A 133 7.60 2.32 1.78
CA PHE A 133 7.71 2.65 3.20
C PHE A 133 7.26 1.46 4.04
N ASN A 134 8.21 0.74 4.60
CA ASN A 134 7.97 -0.44 5.45
C ASN A 134 8.61 -0.34 6.83
N SER A 135 9.29 0.78 7.15
CA SER A 135 9.85 1.05 8.47
C SER A 135 8.75 1.12 9.52
N SER A 136 8.97 0.47 10.66
CA SER A 136 7.97 0.44 11.72
C SER A 136 8.56 0.04 13.06
N MET A 137 8.56 0.98 13.99
CA MET A 137 8.86 0.71 15.40
C MET A 137 7.58 0.31 16.14
N LYS A 138 7.59 -0.87 16.78
CA LYS A 138 6.45 -1.40 17.53
C LYS A 138 6.72 -1.28 19.02
N VAL A 139 5.74 -0.72 19.75
CA VAL A 139 5.79 -0.60 21.21
C VAL A 139 4.52 -1.20 21.79
N LYS A 140 4.67 -1.97 22.88
CA LYS A 140 3.57 -2.57 23.63
C LYS A 140 3.80 -2.38 25.12
N ALA A 141 3.05 -1.48 25.72
CA ALA A 141 3.08 -1.22 27.15
C ALA A 141 1.80 -0.53 27.63
N PRO A 142 1.45 -0.60 28.93
CA PRO A 142 0.45 0.28 29.53
C PRO A 142 0.84 1.74 29.33
N VAL A 143 -0.13 2.64 29.08
CA VAL A 143 0.12 4.07 28.80
C VAL A 143 0.95 4.72 29.93
N GLN A 144 0.68 4.37 31.17
CA GLN A 144 1.39 4.89 32.35
C GLN A 144 2.87 4.45 32.44
N CYS A 145 3.27 3.43 31.70
CA CYS A 145 4.64 2.89 31.70
C CYS A 145 5.49 3.42 30.53
N LEU A 146 4.89 4.15 29.59
CA LEU A 146 5.60 4.73 28.45
C LEU A 146 6.02 6.16 28.78
N SER A 147 7.29 6.47 28.52
CA SER A 147 7.78 7.84 28.60
C SER A 147 7.37 8.64 27.35
N LEU A 148 7.22 9.96 27.51
CA LEU A 148 6.98 10.84 26.37
C LEU A 148 8.14 10.81 25.35
N GLU A 149 9.36 10.51 25.79
CA GLU A 149 10.51 10.33 24.92
C GLU A 149 10.32 9.13 23.99
N MET A 150 9.86 7.99 24.53
CA MET A 150 9.51 6.82 23.72
C MET A 150 8.38 7.11 22.72
N ASP A 151 7.37 7.88 23.14
CA ASP A 151 6.29 8.30 22.26
C ASP A 151 6.82 9.13 21.08
N ARG A 152 7.78 10.03 21.33
CA ARG A 152 8.45 10.83 20.29
C ARG A 152 9.23 9.95 19.32
N ILE A 153 10.06 9.03 19.82
CA ILE A 153 10.82 8.10 18.96
C ILE A 153 9.89 7.28 18.07
N VAL A 154 8.80 6.77 18.64
CA VAL A 154 7.79 6.04 17.85
C VAL A 154 7.16 6.92 16.75
N MET A 155 6.90 8.20 17.07
CA MET A 155 6.38 9.15 16.06
C MET A 155 7.46 9.49 15.03
N ASP A 156 8.71 9.65 15.41
CA ASP A 156 9.81 9.92 14.48
C ASP A 156 9.95 8.79 13.47
N VAL A 157 10.05 7.55 13.92
CA VAL A 157 10.25 6.38 13.06
C VAL A 157 9.02 6.10 12.20
N ASN A 158 7.80 6.18 12.74
CA ASN A 158 6.60 5.72 12.06
C ASN A 158 5.87 6.81 11.26
N TYR A 159 6.12 8.09 11.57
CA TYR A 159 5.42 9.22 10.97
C TYR A 159 6.37 10.28 10.43
N PHE A 160 7.17 10.95 11.27
CA PHE A 160 7.99 12.09 10.83
C PHE A 160 9.07 11.69 9.81
N GLY A 161 9.75 10.56 10.00
CA GLY A 161 10.75 10.06 9.06
C GLY A 161 10.14 9.79 7.67
N PRO A 162 9.10 8.96 7.55
CA PRO A 162 8.42 8.73 6.28
C PRO A 162 7.93 9.99 5.59
N ILE A 163 7.30 10.94 6.30
CA ILE A 163 6.80 12.17 5.66
C ILE A 163 7.93 13.11 5.24
N THR A 164 9.04 13.15 5.98
CA THR A 164 10.22 13.96 5.61
C THR A 164 10.83 13.42 4.32
N LEU A 165 11.01 12.09 4.22
CA LEU A 165 11.51 11.46 3.01
C LEU A 165 10.58 11.72 1.81
N VAL A 166 9.26 11.55 1.99
CA VAL A 166 8.28 11.87 0.92
C VAL A 166 8.42 13.31 0.45
N LYS A 167 8.41 14.28 1.38
CA LYS A 167 8.52 15.70 1.05
C LYS A 167 9.82 16.02 0.30
N GLY A 168 10.92 15.39 0.69
CA GLY A 168 12.22 15.60 0.06
C GLY A 168 12.30 15.11 -1.39
N VAL A 169 11.62 14.00 -1.73
CA VAL A 169 11.64 13.43 -3.07
C VAL A 169 10.47 13.89 -3.95
N LEU A 170 9.45 14.51 -3.36
CA LEU A 170 8.19 14.81 -4.03
C LEU A 170 8.33 15.73 -5.23
N SER A 171 9.17 16.76 -5.14
CA SER A 171 9.42 17.70 -6.26
C SER A 171 9.99 17.00 -7.48
N SER A 172 10.90 16.02 -7.30
CA SER A 172 11.45 15.21 -8.38
C SER A 172 10.36 14.35 -9.06
N LEU A 173 9.46 13.76 -8.28
CA LEU A 173 8.35 12.96 -8.79
C LEU A 173 7.35 13.85 -9.57
N ILE A 174 7.01 15.02 -9.03
CA ILE A 174 6.10 16.01 -9.68
C ILE A 174 6.68 16.48 -11.01
N CYS A 175 7.95 16.87 -11.05
CA CYS A 175 8.61 17.28 -12.30
C CYS A 175 8.59 16.19 -13.37
N ARG A 176 8.77 14.95 -12.99
CA ARG A 176 8.73 13.80 -13.90
C ARG A 176 7.31 13.34 -14.23
N ARG A 177 6.30 13.81 -13.51
CA ARG A 177 4.89 13.41 -13.62
C ARG A 177 4.71 11.89 -13.57
N THR A 178 5.51 11.22 -12.75
CA THR A 178 5.48 9.77 -12.59
C THR A 178 6.05 9.37 -11.23
N GLY A 179 5.50 8.35 -10.63
CA GLY A 179 5.97 7.78 -9.38
C GLY A 179 4.90 6.94 -8.70
N HIS A 180 5.33 6.00 -7.87
CA HIS A 180 4.43 5.23 -7.03
C HIS A 180 4.95 5.19 -5.59
N ILE A 181 4.21 5.77 -4.70
CA ILE A 181 4.49 5.78 -3.26
C ILE A 181 3.64 4.71 -2.60
N LEU A 182 4.26 3.74 -1.96
CA LEU A 182 3.61 2.58 -1.34
C LEU A 182 3.89 2.56 0.16
N LEU A 183 2.88 2.80 0.98
CA LEU A 183 2.95 2.70 2.43
C LEU A 183 2.52 1.32 2.90
N VAL A 184 3.40 0.61 3.58
CA VAL A 184 3.07 -0.58 4.37
C VAL A 184 2.66 -0.13 5.75
N ASN A 185 1.36 -0.17 6.02
CA ASN A 185 0.80 0.25 7.29
C ASN A 185 0.18 -0.94 8.04
N SER A 186 -0.26 -0.72 9.25
CA SER A 186 -0.92 -1.71 10.10
C SER A 186 -2.43 -1.50 10.11
N ILE A 187 -3.18 -2.57 10.35
CA ILE A 187 -4.60 -2.48 10.71
C ILE A 187 -4.82 -1.55 11.91
N GLN A 188 -3.79 -1.37 12.76
CA GLN A 188 -3.80 -0.44 13.88
C GLN A 188 -3.73 1.03 13.46
N GLY A 189 -3.57 1.33 12.18
CA GLY A 189 -3.85 2.65 11.59
C GLY A 189 -5.33 2.91 11.30
N LYS A 190 -6.22 1.94 11.55
CA LYS A 190 -7.68 2.02 11.41
C LYS A 190 -8.42 1.58 12.68
N LEU A 191 -7.84 0.66 13.45
CA LEU A 191 -8.42 0.10 14.67
C LEU A 191 -7.43 0.23 15.82
N THR A 192 -7.91 0.57 17.00
CA THR A 192 -7.08 0.69 18.20
C THR A 192 -7.10 -0.60 19.02
N MET A 193 -6.00 -0.84 19.75
CA MET A 193 -5.88 -1.98 20.67
C MET A 193 -5.28 -1.50 22.00
N PRO A 194 -5.70 -2.06 23.15
CA PRO A 194 -5.06 -1.80 24.44
C PRO A 194 -3.55 -2.06 24.39
N PHE A 195 -2.80 -1.31 25.17
CA PHE A 195 -1.33 -1.39 25.30
C PHE A 195 -0.53 -1.00 24.04
N ARG A 196 -1.17 -0.38 23.03
CA ARG A 196 -0.56 0.04 21.76
C ARG A 196 -0.79 1.53 21.46
N ALA A 197 -0.98 2.37 22.48
CA ALA A 197 -1.42 3.76 22.30
C ALA A 197 -0.51 4.54 21.34
N SER A 198 0.79 4.64 21.62
CA SER A 198 1.77 5.39 20.81
C SER A 198 1.90 4.80 19.39
N TYR A 199 1.96 3.47 19.31
CA TYR A 199 2.01 2.79 18.01
C TYR A 199 0.76 3.04 17.17
N ALA A 200 -0.44 2.86 17.75
CA ALA A 200 -1.70 3.12 17.04
C ALA A 200 -1.81 4.59 16.63
N ALA A 201 -1.47 5.54 17.50
CA ALA A 201 -1.45 6.96 17.18
C ALA A 201 -0.55 7.27 15.97
N SER A 202 0.69 6.74 15.96
CA SER A 202 1.62 6.96 14.86
C SER A 202 1.12 6.35 13.54
N LYS A 203 0.46 5.17 13.58
CA LYS A 203 -0.09 4.50 12.40
C LYS A 203 -1.36 5.17 11.88
N HIS A 204 -2.17 5.80 12.73
CA HIS A 204 -3.28 6.67 12.30
C HIS A 204 -2.75 7.96 11.67
N ALA A 205 -1.74 8.60 12.27
CA ALA A 205 -1.14 9.83 11.76
C ALA A 205 -0.57 9.62 10.35
N VAL A 206 0.26 8.59 10.14
CA VAL A 206 0.84 8.31 8.82
C VAL A 206 -0.23 7.91 7.81
N GLN A 207 -1.28 7.18 8.22
CA GLN A 207 -2.40 6.85 7.34
C GLN A 207 -3.08 8.11 6.81
N ALA A 208 -3.44 9.02 7.73
CA ALA A 208 -4.12 10.27 7.37
C ALA A 208 -3.26 11.13 6.42
N PHE A 209 -1.96 11.26 6.68
CA PHE A 209 -1.04 11.99 5.81
C PHE A 209 -1.02 11.40 4.39
N PHE A 210 -0.87 10.08 4.25
CA PHE A 210 -0.81 9.45 2.94
C PHE A 210 -2.16 9.43 2.21
N ASP A 211 -3.28 9.46 2.94
CA ASP A 211 -4.61 9.60 2.35
C ASP A 211 -4.79 11.03 1.76
N CYS A 212 -4.35 12.08 2.45
CA CYS A 212 -4.32 13.45 1.92
C CYS A 212 -3.36 13.57 0.72
N LEU A 213 -2.12 13.08 0.88
CA LEU A 213 -1.12 13.11 -0.17
C LEU A 213 -1.63 12.47 -1.47
N ARG A 214 -2.37 11.37 -1.37
CA ARG A 214 -2.96 10.69 -2.53
C ARG A 214 -3.84 11.61 -3.36
N ALA A 215 -4.67 12.40 -2.72
CA ALA A 215 -5.54 13.37 -3.39
C ALA A 215 -4.73 14.52 -4.03
N GLU A 216 -3.75 15.05 -3.30
CA GLU A 216 -2.94 16.18 -3.73
C GLU A 216 -2.05 15.88 -4.94
N VAL A 217 -1.47 14.67 -5.01
CA VAL A 217 -0.48 14.34 -6.07
C VAL A 217 -1.06 13.64 -7.28
N GLN A 218 -2.35 13.35 -7.26
CA GLN A 218 -3.03 12.63 -8.33
C GLN A 218 -2.95 13.35 -9.68
N GLU A 219 -3.09 14.67 -9.70
CA GLU A 219 -3.01 15.49 -10.91
C GLU A 219 -1.61 15.46 -11.56
N TYR A 220 -0.57 15.12 -10.78
CA TYR A 220 0.80 14.98 -11.27
C TYR A 220 1.13 13.57 -11.78
N GLY A 221 0.13 12.68 -11.86
CA GLY A 221 0.35 11.29 -12.30
C GLY A 221 1.12 10.43 -11.29
N ILE A 222 1.18 10.84 -10.03
CA ILE A 222 1.81 10.09 -8.95
C ILE A 222 0.75 9.25 -8.25
N THR A 223 1.02 7.97 -8.08
CA THR A 223 0.13 7.05 -7.38
C THR A 223 0.57 6.88 -5.93
N VAL A 224 -0.37 6.97 -4.99
CA VAL A 224 -0.13 6.67 -3.57
C VAL A 224 -1.02 5.50 -3.16
N SER A 225 -0.41 4.42 -2.69
CA SER A 225 -1.10 3.22 -2.21
C SER A 225 -0.77 2.93 -0.76
N THR A 226 -1.76 2.52 0.03
CA THR A 226 -1.56 2.06 1.40
C THR A 226 -2.03 0.62 1.53
N VAL A 227 -1.15 -0.24 2.04
CA VAL A 227 -1.46 -1.64 2.34
C VAL A 227 -1.47 -1.83 3.85
N ASN A 228 -2.67 -2.06 4.41
CA ASN A 228 -2.86 -2.29 5.84
C ASN A 228 -2.85 -3.79 6.13
N HIS A 229 -1.81 -4.27 6.81
CA HIS A 229 -1.70 -5.68 7.20
C HIS A 229 -2.14 -5.90 8.65
N THR A 230 -2.57 -7.11 8.98
CA THR A 230 -2.91 -7.53 10.35
C THR A 230 -1.65 -7.93 11.13
N PHE A 231 -1.15 -9.13 10.90
CA PHE A 231 0.08 -9.66 11.48
C PHE A 231 0.96 -10.23 10.38
N ILE A 232 2.25 -9.90 10.41
CA ILE A 232 3.26 -10.55 9.58
C ILE A 232 3.93 -11.60 10.47
N LYS A 233 3.93 -12.87 10.01
CA LYS A 233 4.59 -13.96 10.70
C LYS A 233 6.10 -13.73 10.63
N THR A 234 6.72 -13.39 11.75
CA THR A 234 8.18 -13.42 11.86
C THR A 234 8.61 -14.80 12.34
N PRO A 235 9.68 -15.39 11.80
CA PRO A 235 10.31 -16.56 12.42
C PRO A 235 10.62 -16.20 13.88
N SER A 236 10.44 -17.16 14.79
CA SER A 236 10.65 -16.97 16.23
C SER A 236 12.14 -16.87 16.62
N THR A 237 12.88 -15.99 15.98
CA THR A 237 14.15 -15.46 16.47
C THR A 237 13.80 -14.27 17.33
N ASN A 238 14.22 -14.29 18.58
CA ASN A 238 14.04 -13.30 19.63
C ASN A 238 13.80 -11.90 19.06
N SER A 239 12.56 -11.44 19.19
CA SER A 239 12.13 -10.16 18.62
C SER A 239 12.80 -9.00 19.39
N GLU A 240 14.00 -8.62 18.96
CA GLU A 240 14.66 -7.39 19.44
C GLU A 240 13.90 -6.12 18.98
N ASP A 241 12.98 -6.26 18.01
CA ASP A 241 12.23 -5.14 17.40
C ASP A 241 10.98 -4.72 18.18
N GLU A 242 10.61 -5.39 19.27
CA GLU A 242 9.47 -5.01 20.10
C GLU A 242 9.93 -4.61 21.50
N VAL A 243 9.95 -3.30 21.78
CA VAL A 243 10.16 -2.79 23.14
C VAL A 243 8.95 -3.18 23.98
N THR A 244 9.10 -4.24 24.77
CA THR A 244 8.03 -4.76 25.64
C THR A 244 8.37 -4.41 27.08
N ALA A 245 7.61 -3.50 27.68
CA ALA A 245 7.62 -3.38 29.13
C ALA A 245 7.06 -4.69 29.74
N LYS A 246 7.74 -5.28 30.72
CA LYS A 246 7.32 -6.51 31.38
C LYS A 246 5.83 -6.43 31.78
N SER A 247 4.96 -7.10 31.04
CA SER A 247 3.55 -7.14 31.31
C SER A 247 3.12 -8.58 31.64
N VAL A 248 2.20 -8.70 32.57
CA VAL A 248 1.66 -9.96 33.14
C VAL A 248 0.87 -10.80 32.11
N TRP A 249 0.69 -10.32 30.86
CA TRP A 249 -0.18 -10.91 29.84
C TRP A 249 0.60 -11.51 28.64
N THR A 250 1.74 -12.15 28.89
CA THR A 250 2.66 -12.63 27.82
C THR A 250 2.29 -13.98 27.20
N ASP A 251 1.20 -14.65 27.58
CA ASP A 251 0.98 -16.05 27.23
C ASP A 251 0.02 -16.35 26.07
N VAL A 252 -0.38 -15.38 25.26
CA VAL A 252 -1.11 -15.70 24.03
C VAL A 252 -0.14 -15.68 22.86
N LYS A 253 0.45 -16.82 22.53
CA LYS A 253 1.17 -17.02 21.27
C LYS A 253 0.15 -17.11 20.12
N PRO A 254 0.05 -16.14 19.21
CA PRO A 254 -0.77 -16.29 18.01
C PRO A 254 0.04 -17.04 16.95
N THR A 255 0.13 -18.35 17.05
CA THR A 255 0.97 -19.19 16.18
C THR A 255 0.36 -19.53 14.82
N SER A 256 -0.90 -19.16 14.54
CA SER A 256 -1.56 -19.54 13.28
C SER A 256 -2.13 -18.38 12.46
N LEU A 257 -2.32 -17.20 13.04
CA LEU A 257 -2.95 -16.06 12.38
C LEU A 257 -1.88 -15.08 11.82
N GLY A 258 -1.96 -14.76 10.55
CA GLY A 258 -1.09 -13.76 9.92
C GLY A 258 -0.63 -14.14 8.52
N VAL A 259 -0.11 -13.17 7.80
CA VAL A 259 0.42 -13.28 6.45
C VAL A 259 1.93 -13.51 6.53
N THR A 260 2.48 -14.35 5.68
CA THR A 260 3.94 -14.51 5.61
C THR A 260 4.59 -13.28 4.95
N PRO A 261 5.86 -12.95 5.27
CA PRO A 261 6.58 -11.86 4.60
C PRO A 261 6.57 -11.99 3.08
N LYS A 262 6.71 -13.20 2.56
CA LYS A 262 6.68 -13.51 1.13
C LYS A 262 5.31 -13.24 0.48
N GLU A 263 4.23 -13.63 1.15
CA GLU A 263 2.87 -13.33 0.68
C GLU A 263 2.61 -11.82 0.67
N MET A 264 3.05 -11.12 1.71
CA MET A 264 2.94 -9.67 1.81
C MET A 264 3.76 -8.98 0.70
N ALA A 265 5.02 -9.35 0.48
CA ALA A 265 5.85 -8.82 -0.61
C ALA A 265 5.19 -9.05 -1.98
N THR A 266 4.56 -10.22 -2.18
CA THR A 266 3.81 -10.53 -3.41
C THR A 266 2.58 -9.62 -3.56
N GLU A 267 1.88 -9.32 -2.47
CA GLU A 267 0.72 -8.40 -2.50
C GLU A 267 1.16 -6.95 -2.78
N LEU A 268 2.30 -6.51 -2.23
CA LEU A 268 2.88 -5.20 -2.56
C LEU A 268 3.19 -5.10 -4.06
N LEU A 269 3.81 -6.13 -4.64
CA LEU A 269 4.11 -6.17 -6.08
C LEU A 269 2.82 -6.13 -6.93
N LYS A 270 1.77 -6.85 -6.52
CA LYS A 270 0.46 -6.80 -7.17
C LYS A 270 -0.19 -5.42 -7.05
N THR A 271 -0.06 -4.78 -5.89
CA THR A 271 -0.58 -3.41 -5.67
C THR A 271 0.07 -2.44 -6.64
N LEU A 272 1.39 -2.53 -6.85
CA LEU A 272 2.10 -1.74 -7.85
C LEU A 272 1.57 -1.99 -9.28
N SER A 273 1.27 -3.23 -9.62
CA SER A 273 0.73 -3.57 -10.95
C SER A 273 -0.73 -3.13 -11.15
N ARG A 274 -1.53 -3.10 -10.09
CA ARG A 274 -2.95 -2.66 -10.13
C ARG A 274 -3.12 -1.15 -10.15
N ALA A 275 -2.18 -0.42 -9.60
CA ALA A 275 -2.24 1.05 -9.51
C ALA A 275 -2.28 1.74 -10.88
N VAL A 276 -1.85 1.06 -11.93
CA VAL A 276 -2.01 1.51 -13.33
C VAL A 276 -3.48 1.50 -13.79
N SER A 277 -4.40 0.94 -12.98
CA SER A 277 -5.81 0.72 -13.33
C SER A 277 -6.80 1.22 -12.26
N SER A 278 -6.48 2.27 -11.52
CA SER A 278 -7.41 2.84 -10.52
C SER A 278 -8.53 3.64 -11.19
N ALA A 279 -9.75 3.48 -10.69
CA ALA A 279 -10.84 4.37 -11.05
C ALA A 279 -10.71 5.69 -10.28
N VAL A 280 -10.87 6.80 -10.98
CA VAL A 280 -10.55 8.13 -10.48
C VAL A 280 -11.69 9.10 -10.78
N LEU A 281 -12.00 9.97 -9.82
CA LEU A 281 -12.80 11.15 -10.03
C LEU A 281 -11.91 12.39 -9.85
N LYS A 282 -11.89 13.26 -10.86
CA LYS A 282 -11.14 14.53 -10.82
C LYS A 282 -12.09 15.66 -10.46
N TYR A 283 -11.65 16.50 -9.53
CA TYR A 283 -12.38 17.71 -9.13
C TYR A 283 -11.41 18.85 -8.87
N SER A 284 -11.89 20.10 -8.93
CA SER A 284 -11.17 21.28 -8.44
C SER A 284 -12.00 21.97 -7.36
N LEU A 285 -11.32 22.49 -6.34
CA LEU A 285 -11.96 23.26 -5.26
C LEU A 285 -11.54 24.72 -5.38
N SER A 286 -12.53 25.62 -5.46
CA SER A 286 -12.31 27.07 -5.45
C SER A 286 -12.29 27.61 -4.02
N GLN A 287 -11.73 28.81 -3.81
CA GLN A 287 -11.76 29.49 -2.51
C GLN A 287 -13.16 29.94 -2.07
N ASP A 288 -14.13 29.99 -3.00
CA ASP A 288 -15.49 30.50 -2.77
C ASP A 288 -16.51 29.39 -2.44
N GLN A 289 -16.10 28.30 -1.76
CA GLN A 289 -16.96 27.15 -1.45
C GLN A 289 -17.58 26.47 -2.69
N GLN A 290 -16.97 26.62 -3.85
CA GLN A 290 -17.39 25.97 -5.06
C GLN A 290 -16.47 24.79 -5.40
N VAL A 291 -17.05 23.68 -5.88
CA VAL A 291 -16.33 22.53 -6.38
C VAL A 291 -16.75 22.24 -7.81
N GLU A 292 -15.76 22.07 -8.70
CA GLU A 292 -16.01 21.59 -10.06
C GLU A 292 -15.72 20.11 -10.15
N LEU A 293 -16.74 19.31 -10.49
CA LEU A 293 -16.62 17.85 -10.72
C LEU A 293 -16.30 17.61 -12.19
N ILE A 294 -15.00 17.45 -12.50
CA ILE A 294 -14.44 17.55 -13.85
C ILE A 294 -14.64 16.27 -14.67
N SER A 295 -14.21 15.13 -14.14
CA SER A 295 -14.28 13.85 -14.87
C SER A 295 -14.29 12.64 -13.94
N THR A 296 -14.88 11.54 -14.44
CA THR A 296 -14.84 10.22 -13.83
C THR A 296 -14.18 9.25 -14.81
N GLU A 297 -13.02 8.71 -14.45
CA GLU A 297 -12.25 7.77 -15.26
C GLU A 297 -12.31 6.39 -14.61
N VAL A 298 -12.87 5.40 -15.32
CA VAL A 298 -12.96 4.01 -14.85
C VAL A 298 -12.23 3.10 -15.85
N PRO A 299 -11.15 2.42 -15.40
CA PRO A 299 -10.42 1.49 -16.25
C PRO A 299 -11.33 0.38 -16.80
N GLU A 300 -10.95 -0.17 -17.95
CA GLU A 300 -11.74 -1.24 -18.61
C GLU A 300 -12.00 -2.45 -17.71
N SER A 301 -11.02 -2.82 -16.88
CA SER A 301 -11.13 -3.91 -15.91
C SER A 301 -12.22 -3.70 -14.84
N HIS A 302 -12.69 -2.47 -14.65
CA HIS A 302 -13.68 -2.07 -13.65
C HIS A 302 -14.99 -1.56 -14.27
N ARG A 303 -15.08 -1.47 -15.61
CA ARG A 303 -16.31 -1.09 -16.31
C ARG A 303 -17.41 -2.11 -16.07
N GLY A 304 -18.64 -1.66 -15.99
CA GLY A 304 -19.82 -2.51 -15.75
C GLY A 304 -20.02 -2.99 -14.29
N LYS A 305 -19.09 -2.64 -13.36
CA LYS A 305 -19.16 -3.04 -11.95
C LYS A 305 -19.76 -1.96 -11.03
N GLY A 306 -20.40 -0.93 -11.59
CA GLY A 306 -21.00 0.16 -10.82
C GLY A 306 -20.00 1.15 -10.19
N VAL A 307 -18.70 1.02 -10.46
CA VAL A 307 -17.64 1.83 -9.82
C VAL A 307 -17.83 3.33 -10.09
N ALA A 308 -18.20 3.72 -11.30
CA ALA A 308 -18.47 5.11 -11.64
C ALA A 308 -19.64 5.70 -10.83
N ALA A 309 -20.68 4.90 -10.55
CA ALA A 309 -21.80 5.33 -9.72
C ALA A 309 -21.40 5.54 -8.26
N HIS A 310 -20.53 4.68 -7.71
CA HIS A 310 -19.99 4.86 -6.36
C HIS A 310 -19.11 6.10 -6.26
N LEU A 311 -18.28 6.39 -7.28
CA LEU A 311 -17.48 7.61 -7.32
C LEU A 311 -18.35 8.87 -7.43
N ALA A 312 -19.38 8.85 -8.28
CA ALA A 312 -20.32 9.96 -8.43
C ALA A 312 -21.08 10.22 -7.12
N LYS A 313 -21.57 9.15 -6.47
CA LYS A 313 -22.24 9.25 -5.19
C LYS A 313 -21.35 9.85 -4.11
N ALA A 314 -20.15 9.32 -3.95
CA ALA A 314 -19.21 9.79 -2.93
C ALA A 314 -18.84 11.27 -3.12
N ALA A 315 -18.65 11.72 -4.38
CA ALA A 315 -18.36 13.12 -4.67
C ALA A 315 -19.53 14.04 -4.35
N LEU A 316 -20.76 13.61 -4.65
CA LEU A 316 -21.97 14.39 -4.36
C LEU A 316 -22.31 14.38 -2.88
N ASP A 317 -22.10 13.26 -2.16
CA ASP A 317 -22.22 13.21 -0.70
C ASP A 317 -21.24 14.21 -0.04
N PHE A 318 -19.99 14.28 -0.51
CA PHE A 318 -19.01 15.25 -0.04
C PHE A 318 -19.48 16.71 -0.26
N VAL A 319 -20.03 17.03 -1.44
CA VAL A 319 -20.61 18.35 -1.72
C VAL A 319 -21.67 18.72 -0.70
N VAL A 320 -22.56 17.80 -0.38
CA VAL A 320 -23.64 18.01 0.60
C VAL A 320 -23.09 18.14 2.02
N GLU A 321 -22.19 17.26 2.43
CA GLU A 321 -21.60 17.24 3.78
C GLU A 321 -20.81 18.52 4.08
N GLU A 322 -20.05 19.02 3.11
CA GLU A 322 -19.25 20.23 3.25
C GLU A 322 -20.03 21.52 2.89
N ASN A 323 -21.32 21.40 2.57
CA ASN A 323 -22.20 22.51 2.17
C ASN A 323 -21.59 23.35 1.03
N LEU A 324 -21.04 22.66 0.01
CA LEU A 324 -20.45 23.28 -1.17
C LEU A 324 -21.48 23.43 -2.28
N THR A 325 -21.18 24.32 -3.25
CA THR A 325 -21.92 24.41 -4.51
C THR A 325 -21.12 23.71 -5.61
N ALA A 326 -21.74 22.78 -6.34
CA ALA A 326 -21.07 21.98 -7.35
C ALA A 326 -21.37 22.45 -8.77
N ARG A 327 -20.32 22.67 -9.56
CA ARG A 327 -20.40 22.75 -11.02
C ARG A 327 -20.03 21.39 -11.61
N ILE A 328 -20.91 20.81 -12.43
CA ILE A 328 -20.69 19.47 -12.96
C ILE A 328 -20.28 19.55 -14.43
N SER A 329 -18.98 19.36 -14.71
CA SER A 329 -18.42 19.24 -16.06
C SER A 329 -18.49 17.79 -16.57
N CYS A 330 -18.49 16.80 -15.67
CA CYS A 330 -18.53 15.38 -16.01
C CYS A 330 -19.93 14.94 -16.46
N TRP A 331 -20.06 14.48 -17.72
CA TRP A 331 -21.33 13.99 -18.27
C TRP A 331 -21.92 12.81 -17.45
N TYR A 332 -21.07 11.94 -16.88
CA TYR A 332 -21.52 10.77 -16.12
C TYR A 332 -22.14 11.18 -14.78
N ILE A 333 -21.52 12.15 -14.07
CA ILE A 333 -22.06 12.63 -12.80
C ILE A 333 -23.37 13.38 -13.05
N ARG A 334 -23.45 14.17 -14.12
CA ARG A 334 -24.69 14.86 -14.56
C ARG A 334 -25.82 13.83 -14.80
N LYS A 335 -25.52 12.74 -15.53
CA LYS A 335 -26.43 11.61 -15.74
C LYS A 335 -26.84 10.96 -14.40
N TYR A 336 -25.89 10.71 -13.49
CA TYR A 336 -26.17 10.10 -12.20
C TYR A 336 -27.15 10.92 -11.35
N VAL A 337 -27.02 12.24 -11.32
CA VAL A 337 -27.93 13.15 -10.62
C VAL A 337 -29.35 13.07 -11.19
N VAL A 338 -29.48 13.08 -12.52
CA VAL A 338 -30.78 12.97 -13.21
C VAL A 338 -31.47 11.62 -12.95
N GLU A 339 -30.70 10.53 -12.91
CA GLU A 339 -31.22 9.18 -12.65
C GLU A 339 -31.56 8.94 -11.16
N ASN A 340 -31.07 9.79 -10.24
CA ASN A 340 -31.27 9.63 -8.80
C ASN A 340 -31.85 10.90 -8.13
N PRO A 341 -32.99 11.44 -8.58
CA PRO A 341 -33.55 12.71 -8.11
C PRO A 341 -33.96 12.66 -6.63
N HIS A 342 -34.25 11.47 -6.10
CA HIS A 342 -34.62 11.23 -4.72
C HIS A 342 -33.51 11.50 -3.71
N LEU A 343 -32.23 11.61 -4.15
CA LEU A 343 -31.08 11.88 -3.30
C LEU A 343 -30.86 13.39 -3.03
N GLY A 344 -31.63 14.27 -3.70
CA GLY A 344 -31.63 15.70 -3.40
C GLY A 344 -30.41 16.49 -3.80
N TYR A 345 -29.49 15.92 -4.58
CA TYR A 345 -28.22 16.58 -4.98
C TYR A 345 -28.45 17.82 -5.86
N GLN A 346 -29.58 17.93 -6.57
CA GLN A 346 -29.89 19.06 -7.46
C GLN A 346 -29.86 20.41 -6.74
N ALA A 347 -30.16 20.45 -5.44
CA ALA A 347 -30.14 21.67 -4.64
C ALA A 347 -28.75 22.28 -4.43
N TYR A 348 -27.70 21.51 -4.69
CA TYR A 348 -26.28 21.87 -4.49
C TYR A 348 -25.55 22.07 -5.82
N ILE A 349 -26.26 22.05 -6.95
CA ILE A 349 -25.67 22.16 -8.30
C ILE A 349 -26.00 23.52 -8.87
N GLU A 350 -24.99 24.22 -9.40
CA GLU A 350 -25.21 25.45 -10.17
C GLU A 350 -25.80 25.11 -11.54
N ASP A 351 -26.95 25.72 -11.85
CA ASP A 351 -27.49 25.71 -13.20
C ASP A 351 -26.58 26.56 -14.13
N GLU A 352 -26.23 26.02 -15.29
CA GLU A 352 -25.46 26.71 -16.33
C GLU A 352 -26.21 27.93 -16.91
#